data_b4984c7e9e71939dbfc72a4976e49c28
#
_entry.id   b4984c7e9e71939dbfc72a4976e49c28
#
_cell.length_a   1.000
_cell.length_b   1.000
_cell.length_c   1.000
_cell.angle_alpha   90.00
_cell.angle_beta   90.00
_cell.angle_gamma   90.00
#
_symmetry.space_group_name_H-M   'P 1'
#
loop_
_entity.id
_entity.type
_entity.pdbx_description
1 polymer ?
#
loop_
_entity_poly.entity_id
_entity_poly.type
_entity_poly.pdbx_seq_one_letter_code
_entity_poly.pdbx_strand_id
1 'polypeptide(L)'
;MMLMSDPNFTIRQITFDCNDPSKLVEFWSSATGCEIVADYGDFVMVGSTPALGFQRVADPTPGKNRVHIDGGGTEREALVERLRMLGATELGSHEAPGLLWTVMQDPEGNEFCVGSPDA
;
A
#
# COMPACT_ATOMS: atom_id res chain seq x y z
N MET A 1 22.12 -9.44 13.38
CA MET A 1 21.34 -8.75 14.43
C MET A 1 20.79 -7.45 13.90
N MET A 2 19.52 -7.16 14.17
CA MET A 2 18.89 -5.93 13.75
C MET A 2 19.17 -4.82 14.76
N LEU A 3 19.62 -3.66 14.28
CA LEU A 3 19.83 -2.50 15.13
C LEU A 3 18.51 -1.72 15.26
N MET A 4 18.32 -1.04 16.39
CA MET A 4 17.10 -0.25 16.58
C MET A 4 16.98 0.90 15.56
N SER A 5 18.12 1.38 15.05
CA SER A 5 18.15 2.44 14.05
C SER A 5 17.93 1.94 12.62
N ASP A 6 17.89 0.62 12.40
CA ASP A 6 17.66 0.09 11.06
C ASP A 6 16.24 0.41 10.61
N PRO A 7 16.07 0.94 9.37
CA PRO A 7 14.73 1.16 8.85
C PRO A 7 14.03 -0.16 8.56
N ASN A 8 12.81 -0.31 9.05
CA ASN A 8 11.99 -1.50 8.85
C ASN A 8 10.73 -1.13 8.09
N PHE A 9 10.29 -2.07 7.26
CA PHE A 9 9.04 -1.92 6.52
C PHE A 9 7.87 -2.30 7.42
N THR A 10 6.96 -1.36 7.65
CA THR A 10 5.75 -1.62 8.42
C THR A 10 4.58 -1.76 7.46
N ILE A 11 3.92 -2.90 7.50
CA ILE A 11 2.73 -3.14 6.67
C ILE A 11 1.57 -2.33 7.25
N ARG A 12 1.01 -1.42 6.46
CA ARG A 12 -0.07 -0.53 6.90
C ARG A 12 -1.42 -0.96 6.40
N GLN A 13 -1.47 -1.50 5.18
CA GLN A 13 -2.73 -1.91 4.59
C GLN A 13 -2.51 -2.85 3.43
N ILE A 14 -3.56 -3.57 3.08
CA ILE A 14 -3.61 -4.41 1.89
C ILE A 14 -4.54 -3.71 0.91
N THR A 15 -4.05 -3.42 -0.29
CA THR A 15 -4.79 -2.63 -1.26
C THR A 15 -5.23 -3.49 -2.44
N PHE A 16 -6.51 -3.32 -2.81
CA PHE A 16 -7.12 -4.00 -3.95
C PHE A 16 -7.27 -2.99 -5.08
N ASP A 17 -6.76 -3.33 -6.25
CA ASP A 17 -7.04 -2.57 -7.46
C ASP A 17 -8.42 -2.95 -7.97
N CYS A 18 -9.24 -1.97 -8.33
CA CYS A 18 -10.63 -2.24 -8.70
C CYS A 18 -11.18 -1.15 -9.63
N ASN A 19 -12.32 -1.44 -10.22
CA ASN A 19 -13.01 -0.44 -11.06
C ASN A 19 -13.90 0.48 -10.23
N ASP A 20 -14.49 -0.04 -9.16
CA ASP A 20 -15.46 0.71 -8.36
C ASP A 20 -15.17 0.57 -6.86
N PRO A 21 -14.31 1.46 -6.32
CA PRO A 21 -13.99 1.44 -4.89
C PRO A 21 -15.21 1.59 -3.98
N SER A 22 -16.19 2.41 -4.37
CA SER A 22 -17.38 2.65 -3.56
C SER A 22 -18.16 1.36 -3.31
N LYS A 23 -18.28 0.55 -4.33
CA LYS A 23 -19.03 -0.70 -4.23
C LYS A 23 -18.28 -1.71 -3.36
N LEU A 24 -16.98 -1.82 -3.59
CA LEU A 24 -16.15 -2.76 -2.82
C LEU A 24 -16.05 -2.37 -1.35
N VAL A 25 -15.91 -1.09 -1.07
CA VAL A 25 -15.79 -0.65 0.32
C VAL A 25 -17.07 -0.90 1.10
N GLU A 26 -18.23 -0.77 0.47
CA GLU A 26 -19.50 -1.10 1.13
C GLU A 26 -19.55 -2.59 1.50
N PHE A 27 -19.15 -3.43 0.57
CA PHE A 27 -19.09 -4.87 0.83
C PHE A 27 -18.18 -5.19 2.00
N TRP A 28 -16.94 -4.70 1.97
CA TRP A 28 -15.95 -5.05 2.98
C TRP A 28 -16.21 -4.37 4.32
N SER A 29 -16.76 -3.16 4.33
CA SER A 29 -17.18 -2.51 5.57
C SER A 29 -18.28 -3.33 6.25
N SER A 30 -19.24 -3.81 5.49
CA SER A 30 -20.32 -4.65 6.02
C SER A 30 -19.81 -6.02 6.45
N ALA A 31 -18.96 -6.65 5.62
CA ALA A 31 -18.45 -7.99 5.91
C ALA A 31 -17.55 -8.02 7.15
N THR A 32 -16.76 -7.00 7.37
CA THR A 32 -15.85 -6.92 8.51
C THR A 32 -16.49 -6.27 9.74
N GLY A 33 -17.58 -5.53 9.56
CA GLY A 33 -18.16 -4.72 10.62
C GLY A 33 -17.31 -3.50 10.97
N CYS A 34 -16.37 -3.13 10.13
CA CYS A 34 -15.45 -2.00 10.36
C CYS A 34 -15.85 -0.79 9.54
N GLU A 35 -15.57 0.39 10.07
CA GLU A 35 -15.96 1.65 9.42
C GLU A 35 -15.04 2.02 8.27
N ILE A 36 -15.58 2.80 7.33
CA ILE A 36 -14.80 3.48 6.31
C ILE A 36 -14.07 4.62 7.01
N VAL A 37 -12.73 4.61 6.96
CA VAL A 37 -11.91 5.58 7.69
C VAL A 37 -11.26 6.63 6.79
N ALA A 38 -11.31 6.43 5.48
CA ALA A 38 -10.81 7.40 4.52
C ALA A 38 -11.53 7.22 3.20
N ASP A 39 -11.86 8.32 2.55
CA ASP A 39 -12.52 8.30 1.25
C ASP A 39 -12.01 9.49 0.41
N TYR A 40 -11.17 9.19 -0.56
CA TYR A 40 -10.61 10.18 -1.47
C TYR A 40 -11.21 10.06 -2.88
N GLY A 41 -12.32 9.33 -3.00
CA GLY A 41 -12.95 9.09 -4.31
C GLY A 41 -12.34 7.92 -5.05
N ASP A 42 -11.13 8.08 -5.53
CA ASP A 42 -10.41 7.04 -6.27
C ASP A 42 -9.70 6.06 -5.34
N PHE A 43 -9.59 6.38 -4.07
CA PHE A 43 -9.04 5.50 -3.05
C PHE A 43 -9.88 5.60 -1.79
N VAL A 44 -10.33 4.45 -1.29
CA VAL A 44 -11.18 4.37 -0.10
C VAL A 44 -10.60 3.31 0.83
N MET A 45 -10.71 3.50 2.13
CA MET A 45 -10.09 2.61 3.10
C MET A 45 -11.06 2.19 4.19
N VAL A 46 -11.03 0.91 4.54
CA VAL A 46 -11.75 0.32 5.68
C VAL A 46 -10.76 0.15 6.83
N GLY A 47 -11.17 0.58 8.02
CA GLY A 47 -10.33 0.56 9.23
C GLY A 47 -10.31 -0.78 9.95
N SER A 48 -10.15 -1.86 9.23
CA SER A 48 -9.95 -3.20 9.79
C SER A 48 -8.48 -3.39 10.18
N THR A 49 -8.14 -4.55 10.72
CA THR A 49 -6.77 -4.89 11.08
C THR A 49 -6.40 -6.20 10.41
N PRO A 50 -5.55 -6.17 9.37
CA PRO A 50 -4.96 -4.99 8.74
C PRO A 50 -6.00 -4.15 8.01
N ALA A 51 -5.70 -2.88 7.80
CA ALA A 51 -6.57 -2.01 7.04
C ALA A 51 -6.66 -2.47 5.60
N LEU A 52 -7.81 -2.23 4.97
CA LEU A 52 -8.03 -2.57 3.56
C LEU A 52 -8.21 -1.29 2.77
N GLY A 53 -7.49 -1.17 1.66
CA GLY A 53 -7.62 -0.05 0.74
C GLY A 53 -8.20 -0.53 -0.59
N PHE A 54 -8.91 0.35 -1.28
CA PHE A 54 -9.53 0.06 -2.58
C PHE A 54 -9.17 1.19 -3.52
N GLN A 55 -8.34 0.87 -4.51
CA GLN A 55 -7.79 1.86 -5.45
C GLN A 55 -8.45 1.71 -6.80
N ARG A 56 -9.03 2.81 -7.31
CA ARG A 56 -9.56 2.80 -8.67
C ARG A 56 -8.43 2.73 -9.67
N VAL A 57 -8.52 1.77 -10.59
CA VAL A 57 -7.61 1.67 -11.73
C VAL A 57 -8.45 1.39 -12.98
N ALA A 58 -7.94 1.83 -14.15
CA ALA A 58 -8.67 1.66 -15.40
C ALA A 58 -8.76 0.18 -15.79
N ASP A 59 -7.64 -0.52 -15.66
CA ASP A 59 -7.53 -1.93 -16.08
C ASP A 59 -6.93 -2.76 -14.96
N PRO A 60 -7.75 -3.23 -13.98
CA PRO A 60 -7.24 -4.13 -12.97
C PRO A 60 -6.75 -5.43 -13.63
N THR A 61 -5.63 -5.96 -13.12
CA THR A 61 -5.11 -7.23 -13.61
C THR A 61 -6.18 -8.30 -13.51
N PRO A 62 -6.52 -8.99 -14.59
CA PRO A 62 -7.54 -10.05 -14.52
C PRO A 62 -7.02 -11.22 -13.69
N GLY A 63 -7.91 -11.82 -12.90
CA GLY A 63 -7.55 -12.96 -12.06
C GLY A 63 -6.81 -12.56 -10.81
N LYS A 64 -5.66 -13.18 -10.57
CA LYS A 64 -4.85 -12.94 -9.38
C LYS A 64 -4.12 -11.61 -9.47
N ASN A 65 -3.52 -11.18 -8.37
CA ASN A 65 -2.61 -10.03 -8.31
C ASN A 65 -3.26 -8.66 -8.48
N ARG A 66 -4.51 -8.55 -8.06
CA ARG A 66 -5.14 -7.24 -7.90
C ARG A 66 -4.86 -6.64 -6.53
N VAL A 67 -4.06 -7.34 -5.75
CA VAL A 67 -3.79 -6.99 -4.36
C VAL A 67 -2.32 -6.66 -4.23
N HIS A 68 -2.01 -5.57 -3.54
CA HIS A 68 -0.63 -5.23 -3.23
C HIS A 68 -0.54 -4.74 -1.78
N ILE A 69 0.66 -4.85 -1.22
CA ILE A 69 0.92 -4.44 0.15
C ILE A 69 1.40 -3.00 0.14
N ASP A 70 0.81 -2.19 1.01
CA ASP A 70 1.26 -0.83 1.24
C ASP A 70 1.81 -0.73 2.65
N GLY A 71 2.96 -0.11 2.78
CA GLY A 71 3.59 0.06 4.07
C GLY A 71 4.54 1.24 4.05
N GLY A 72 5.42 1.28 5.01
CA GLY A 72 6.41 2.33 5.11
C GLY A 72 7.16 2.25 6.41
N GLY A 73 7.88 3.30 6.71
CA GLY A 73 8.68 3.41 7.92
C GLY A 73 8.86 4.88 8.27
N THR A 74 9.75 5.17 9.20
CA THR A 74 9.99 6.55 9.65
C THR A 74 10.73 7.38 8.61
N GLU A 75 11.57 6.73 7.79
CA GLU A 75 12.38 7.39 6.78
C GLU A 75 12.21 6.66 5.47
N ARG A 76 11.37 7.19 4.58
CA ARG A 76 11.07 6.52 3.31
C ARG A 76 12.32 6.23 2.49
N GLU A 77 13.18 7.22 2.29
CA GLU A 77 14.36 7.05 1.45
C GLU A 77 15.35 6.03 2.02
N ALA A 78 15.58 6.08 3.33
CA ALA A 78 16.46 5.12 3.99
C ALA A 78 15.88 3.71 3.92
N LEU A 79 14.57 3.58 4.07
CA LEU A 79 13.90 2.30 3.96
C LEU A 79 13.97 1.74 2.54
N VAL A 80 13.75 2.58 1.53
CA VAL A 80 13.88 2.15 0.13
C VAL A 80 15.28 1.61 -0.13
N GLU A 81 16.31 2.32 0.34
CA GLU A 81 17.70 1.87 0.16
C GLU A 81 17.95 0.54 0.86
N ARG A 82 17.46 0.39 2.10
CA ARG A 82 17.59 -0.87 2.82
C ARG A 82 16.92 -2.03 2.07
N LEU A 83 15.72 -1.80 1.56
CA LEU A 83 14.98 -2.83 0.83
C LEU A 83 15.70 -3.21 -0.48
N ARG A 84 16.31 -2.23 -1.16
CA ARG A 84 17.13 -2.52 -2.33
C ARG A 84 18.30 -3.41 -1.97
N MET A 85 18.96 -3.14 -0.84
CA MET A 85 20.07 -3.97 -0.37
C MET A 85 19.61 -5.38 -0.03
N LEU A 86 18.34 -5.55 0.37
CA LEU A 86 17.77 -6.87 0.68
C LEU A 86 17.29 -7.61 -0.57
N GLY A 87 17.35 -6.99 -1.73
CA GLY A 87 17.00 -7.63 -2.99
C GLY A 87 15.79 -7.07 -3.73
N ALA A 88 15.17 -6.00 -3.21
CA ALA A 88 14.05 -5.37 -3.89
C ALA A 88 14.54 -4.45 -5.02
N THR A 89 13.66 -4.21 -5.99
CA THR A 89 13.92 -3.32 -7.11
C THR A 89 13.02 -2.10 -6.99
N GLU A 90 13.59 -0.92 -7.13
CA GLU A 90 12.83 0.33 -7.13
C GLU A 90 12.28 0.60 -8.53
N LEU A 91 10.97 0.81 -8.66
CA LEU A 91 10.33 1.10 -9.95
C LEU A 91 10.12 2.58 -10.18
N GLY A 92 9.82 3.36 -9.15
CA GLY A 92 9.63 4.80 -9.27
C GLY A 92 8.85 5.38 -8.12
N SER A 93 8.89 6.70 -8.00
CA SER A 93 8.18 7.42 -6.94
C SER A 93 7.04 8.23 -7.52
N HIS A 94 5.99 8.40 -6.73
CA HIS A 94 4.79 9.12 -7.11
C HIS A 94 4.37 10.03 -5.96
N GLU A 95 3.60 11.06 -6.27
CA GLU A 95 3.08 11.93 -5.24
C GLU A 95 1.66 12.37 -5.53
N ALA A 96 0.95 12.65 -4.47
CA ALA A 96 -0.38 13.22 -4.49
C ALA A 96 -0.43 14.20 -3.31
N PRO A 97 -1.44 15.06 -3.19
CA PRO A 97 -1.49 15.99 -2.06
C PRO A 97 -1.37 15.26 -0.72
N GLY A 98 -0.30 15.57 0.03
CA GLY A 98 -0.02 14.96 1.32
C GLY A 98 0.52 13.54 1.28
N LEU A 99 0.80 13.01 0.09
CA LEU A 99 1.26 11.63 -0.08
C LEU A 99 2.50 11.59 -0.96
N LEU A 100 3.46 10.77 -0.54
CA LEU A 100 4.66 10.49 -1.34
C LEU A 100 4.98 9.02 -1.15
N TRP A 101 5.07 8.26 -2.24
CA TRP A 101 5.36 6.84 -2.14
C TRP A 101 6.26 6.37 -3.28
N THR A 102 6.99 5.30 -3.00
CA THR A 102 7.84 4.63 -3.97
C THR A 102 7.27 3.24 -4.24
N VAL A 103 7.11 2.91 -5.50
CA VAL A 103 6.71 1.56 -5.91
C VAL A 103 7.95 0.72 -6.07
N MET A 104 7.95 -0.45 -5.46
CA MET A 104 9.05 -1.40 -5.51
C MET A 104 8.55 -2.79 -5.89
N GLN A 105 9.47 -3.66 -6.28
CA GLN A 105 9.19 -5.07 -6.48
C GLN A 105 10.03 -5.89 -5.52
N ASP A 106 9.43 -6.96 -4.96
CA ASP A 106 10.20 -7.91 -4.18
C ASP A 106 11.05 -8.79 -5.12
N PRO A 107 11.91 -9.70 -4.58
CA PRO A 107 12.75 -10.52 -5.43
C PRO A 107 12.02 -11.41 -6.45
N GLU A 108 10.73 -11.66 -6.25
CA GLU A 108 9.90 -12.45 -7.17
C GLU A 108 9.05 -11.59 -8.09
N GLY A 109 9.21 -10.26 -8.02
CA GLY A 109 8.49 -9.34 -8.89
C GLY A 109 7.14 -8.87 -8.37
N ASN A 110 6.78 -9.18 -7.13
CA ASN A 110 5.53 -8.68 -6.55
C ASN A 110 5.67 -7.21 -6.20
N GLU A 111 4.76 -6.38 -6.68
CA GLU A 111 4.80 -4.94 -6.41
C GLU A 111 4.25 -4.61 -5.04
N PHE A 112 4.88 -3.64 -4.40
CA PHE A 112 4.42 -3.10 -3.14
C PHE A 112 4.83 -1.62 -3.06
N CYS A 113 4.21 -0.89 -2.15
CA CYS A 113 4.42 0.55 -2.03
C CYS A 113 5.04 0.92 -0.70
N VAL A 114 6.00 1.85 -0.74
CA VAL A 114 6.67 2.37 0.44
C VAL A 114 6.30 3.85 0.57
N GLY A 115 5.43 4.17 1.51
CA GLY A 115 4.96 5.52 1.71
C GLY A 115 5.76 6.28 2.75
N SER A 116 5.58 7.60 2.76
CA SER A 116 6.13 8.44 3.80
C SER A 116 5.34 8.22 5.11
N PRO A 117 5.91 8.64 6.26
CA PRO A 117 5.21 8.48 7.53
C PRO A 117 3.85 9.17 7.58
N ASP A 118 3.68 10.24 6.80
CA ASP A 118 2.45 11.04 6.78
C ASP A 118 1.43 10.55 5.74
N ALA A 119 1.77 9.51 4.99
CA ALA A 119 0.92 8.99 3.93
C ALA A 119 -0.16 8.08 4.49
#